data_3f759dd322467d7fa7c10794f3758567
#
_entry.id   3f759dd322467d7fa7c10794f3758567
#
_cell.length_a   1.000
_cell.length_b   1.000
_cell.length_c   1.000
_cell.angle_alpha   90.00
_cell.angle_beta   90.00
_cell.angle_gamma   90.00
#
_symmetry.space_group_name_H-M   'P 1'
#
loop_
_entity.id
_entity.type
_entity.pdbx_description
1 polymer ?
#
loop_
_entity_poly.entity_id
_entity_poly.type
_entity_poly.pdbx_seq_one_letter_code
_entity_poly.pdbx_strand_id
1 'polypeptide(L)'
;DITSSEGVLIERIVNDLKEKGENFDIEDIIKDVQGDDKSKQEVKDAVENRFIASKRWGLFSKEGTSLKELVKGGQVTVLDVGCYATIPGTHGLRALVIGLVAEKLFVQRMIARKSEELQSIKETTHFMGEKAEITKQEPLVWLVIDEAHEFLPNEGETVATHPLVVILREGRQPGISLILASQQPGRIHRD
;
A
#
# COMPACT_ATOMS: atom_id res chain seq x y z
N ASP A 1 8.68 -10.45 11.26
CA ASP A 1 9.94 -10.80 10.61
C ASP A 1 9.69 -11.93 9.61
N ILE A 2 9.97 -11.70 8.33
CA ILE A 2 9.76 -12.66 7.22
C ILE A 2 10.61 -13.92 7.42
N THR A 3 11.73 -13.84 8.13
CA THR A 3 12.63 -14.97 8.39
C THR A 3 12.21 -15.83 9.58
N SER A 4 11.23 -15.41 10.36
CA SER A 4 10.66 -16.22 11.44
C SER A 4 9.83 -17.39 10.87
N SER A 5 9.69 -18.47 11.63
CA SER A 5 8.86 -19.61 11.22
C SER A 5 7.42 -19.21 10.88
N GLU A 6 6.88 -18.23 11.60
CA GLU A 6 5.55 -17.65 11.34
C GLU A 6 5.52 -16.84 10.04
N GLY A 7 6.55 -16.00 9.82
CA GLY A 7 6.68 -15.20 8.60
C GLY A 7 6.77 -16.08 7.35
N VAL A 8 7.59 -17.11 7.38
CA VAL A 8 7.74 -18.09 6.29
C VAL A 8 6.42 -18.82 6.00
N LEU A 9 5.67 -19.21 7.05
CA LEU A 9 4.35 -19.83 6.88
C LEU A 9 3.38 -18.87 6.20
N ILE A 10 3.28 -17.62 6.69
CA ILE A 10 2.38 -16.61 6.13
C ILE A 10 2.73 -16.33 4.67
N GLU A 11 4.00 -16.11 4.34
CA GLU A 11 4.46 -15.83 2.99
C GLU A 11 4.08 -16.96 2.02
N ARG A 12 4.33 -18.21 2.42
CA ARG A 12 3.98 -19.38 1.62
C ARG A 12 2.48 -19.46 1.36
N ILE A 13 1.64 -19.39 2.40
CA ILE A 13 0.18 -19.44 2.27
C ILE A 13 -0.35 -18.32 1.39
N VAL A 14 0.14 -17.10 1.59
CA VAL A 14 -0.30 -15.95 0.78
C VAL A 14 0.12 -16.09 -0.68
N ASN A 15 1.30 -16.64 -0.97
CA ASN A 15 1.74 -16.90 -2.34
C ASN A 15 0.91 -18.01 -2.99
N ASP A 16 0.64 -19.10 -2.29
CA ASP A 16 -0.21 -20.20 -2.78
C ASP A 16 -1.63 -19.69 -3.11
N LEU A 17 -2.20 -18.83 -2.26
CA LEU A 17 -3.51 -18.21 -2.51
C LEU A 17 -3.49 -17.26 -3.71
N LYS A 18 -2.42 -16.47 -3.87
CA LYS A 18 -2.25 -15.60 -5.05
C LYS A 18 -2.13 -16.40 -6.35
N GLU A 19 -1.44 -17.53 -6.32
CA GLU A 19 -1.30 -18.40 -7.50
C GLU A 19 -2.62 -19.03 -7.92
N LYS A 20 -3.56 -19.26 -6.99
CA LYS A 20 -4.92 -19.71 -7.30
C LYS A 20 -5.71 -18.66 -8.11
N GLY A 21 -5.30 -17.40 -8.10
CA GLY A 21 -5.90 -16.32 -8.90
C GLY A 21 -7.26 -15.83 -8.43
N GLU A 22 -7.75 -16.28 -7.30
CA GLU A 22 -9.02 -15.87 -6.69
C GLU A 22 -8.78 -14.81 -5.59
N ASN A 23 -9.76 -13.94 -5.38
CA ASN A 23 -9.72 -13.04 -4.24
C ASN A 23 -9.91 -13.83 -2.94
N PHE A 24 -9.06 -13.59 -1.98
CA PHE A 24 -9.08 -14.25 -0.67
C PHE A 24 -9.15 -13.22 0.47
N ASP A 25 -9.65 -13.66 1.61
CA ASP A 25 -9.71 -12.89 2.85
C ASP A 25 -8.96 -13.58 4.00
N ILE A 26 -9.12 -13.06 5.20
CA ILE A 26 -8.49 -13.63 6.40
C ILE A 26 -8.98 -15.06 6.69
N GLU A 27 -10.24 -15.36 6.42
CA GLU A 27 -10.81 -16.69 6.61
C GLU A 27 -10.11 -17.73 5.75
N ASP A 28 -9.88 -17.39 4.49
CA ASP A 28 -9.18 -18.25 3.55
C ASP A 28 -7.72 -18.51 4.01
N ILE A 29 -7.04 -17.45 4.50
CA ILE A 29 -5.68 -17.59 5.05
C ILE A 29 -5.68 -18.52 6.28
N ILE A 30 -6.60 -18.32 7.23
CA ILE A 30 -6.70 -19.15 8.44
C ILE A 30 -6.94 -20.62 8.06
N LYS A 31 -7.84 -20.87 7.12
CA LYS A 31 -8.15 -22.23 6.65
C LYS A 31 -6.92 -22.91 6.05
N ASP A 32 -6.18 -22.20 5.20
CA ASP A 32 -4.98 -22.77 4.55
C ASP A 32 -3.82 -22.94 5.58
N VAL A 33 -3.72 -22.04 6.60
CA VAL A 33 -2.78 -22.22 7.72
C VAL A 33 -3.10 -23.46 8.54
N GLN A 34 -4.36 -23.72 8.85
CA GLN A 34 -4.79 -24.92 9.59
C GLN A 34 -4.52 -26.19 8.77
N GLY A 35 -4.72 -26.15 7.46
CA GLY A 35 -4.47 -27.25 6.53
C GLY A 35 -3.00 -27.51 6.18
N ASP A 36 -2.05 -26.67 6.66
CA ASP A 36 -0.64 -26.83 6.33
C ASP A 36 0.01 -27.99 7.07
N ASP A 37 0.54 -28.97 6.32
CA ASP A 37 1.19 -30.16 6.86
C ASP A 37 2.70 -29.97 7.14
N LYS A 38 3.30 -28.85 6.70
CA LYS A 38 4.73 -28.60 6.76
C LYS A 38 5.18 -27.89 8.04
N SER A 39 4.27 -27.16 8.68
CA SER A 39 4.58 -26.36 9.85
C SER A 39 4.16 -27.03 11.16
N LYS A 40 4.91 -26.77 12.23
CA LYS A 40 4.54 -27.24 13.57
C LYS A 40 3.24 -26.62 14.04
N GLN A 41 2.45 -27.36 14.82
CA GLN A 41 1.16 -26.90 15.33
C GLN A 41 1.25 -25.57 16.11
N GLU A 42 2.28 -25.42 16.93
CA GLU A 42 2.52 -24.18 17.70
C GLU A 42 2.65 -22.93 16.81
N VAL A 43 3.31 -23.08 15.64
CA VAL A 43 3.47 -21.99 14.67
C VAL A 43 2.14 -21.67 14.00
N LYS A 44 1.37 -22.71 13.64
CA LYS A 44 0.03 -22.53 13.05
C LYS A 44 -0.91 -21.82 14.01
N ASP A 45 -0.95 -22.25 15.27
CA ASP A 45 -1.78 -21.63 16.31
C ASP A 45 -1.41 -20.17 16.56
N ALA A 46 -0.10 -19.85 16.56
CA ALA A 46 0.37 -18.48 16.72
C ALA A 46 -0.07 -17.58 15.53
N VAL A 47 0.06 -18.06 14.30
CA VAL A 47 -0.37 -17.34 13.09
C VAL A 47 -1.87 -17.18 13.06
N GLU A 48 -2.63 -18.24 13.33
CA GLU A 48 -4.09 -18.21 13.39
C GLU A 48 -4.58 -17.16 14.39
N ASN A 49 -4.07 -17.17 15.63
CA ASN A 49 -4.44 -16.23 16.67
C ASN A 49 -4.19 -14.76 16.24
N ARG A 50 -3.11 -14.48 15.52
CA ARG A 50 -2.82 -13.14 14.98
C ARG A 50 -3.84 -12.73 13.93
N PHE A 51 -4.20 -13.61 13.01
CA PHE A 51 -5.21 -13.32 12.00
C PHE A 51 -6.61 -13.16 12.61
N ILE A 52 -6.97 -13.97 13.60
CA ILE A 52 -8.23 -13.81 14.35
C ILE A 52 -8.27 -12.43 15.04
N ALA A 53 -7.17 -12.01 15.67
CA ALA A 53 -7.09 -10.70 16.27
C ALA A 53 -7.24 -9.56 15.24
N SER A 54 -6.65 -9.72 14.05
CA SER A 54 -6.69 -8.71 12.99
C SER A 54 -8.05 -8.59 12.29
N LYS A 55 -8.96 -9.57 12.41
CA LYS A 55 -10.34 -9.46 11.92
C LYS A 55 -11.06 -8.23 12.49
N ARG A 56 -10.77 -7.86 13.74
CA ARG A 56 -11.37 -6.71 14.42
C ARG A 56 -11.00 -5.37 13.77
N TRP A 57 -9.97 -5.35 12.93
CA TRP A 57 -9.53 -4.11 12.27
C TRP A 57 -10.47 -3.67 11.14
N GLY A 58 -11.27 -4.59 10.57
CA GLY A 58 -12.18 -4.29 9.47
C GLY A 58 -11.47 -3.89 8.16
N LEU A 59 -10.16 -4.19 8.03
CA LEU A 59 -9.34 -3.82 6.88
C LEU A 59 -9.38 -4.84 5.75
N PHE A 60 -9.66 -6.09 6.07
CA PHE A 60 -9.52 -7.21 5.15
C PHE A 60 -10.88 -7.62 4.59
N SER A 61 -11.00 -7.62 3.28
CA SER A 61 -12.21 -8.01 2.55
C SER A 61 -11.81 -8.61 1.21
N LYS A 62 -12.63 -9.54 0.69
CA LYS A 62 -12.51 -10.04 -0.69
C LYS A 62 -12.75 -8.94 -1.73
N GLU A 63 -13.61 -8.00 -1.39
CA GLU A 63 -13.94 -6.82 -2.21
C GLU A 63 -13.30 -5.59 -1.57
N GLY A 64 -12.07 -5.31 -1.98
CA GLY A 64 -11.34 -4.11 -1.55
C GLY A 64 -11.50 -2.96 -2.52
N THR A 65 -11.39 -1.73 -2.02
CA THR A 65 -11.34 -0.54 -2.87
C THR A 65 -10.06 -0.53 -3.70
N SER A 66 -10.18 -0.49 -5.01
CA SER A 66 -9.02 -0.44 -5.90
C SER A 66 -8.37 0.94 -5.86
N LEU A 67 -7.05 1.01 -6.06
CA LEU A 67 -6.34 2.29 -6.10
C LEU A 67 -6.84 3.17 -7.28
N LYS A 68 -7.29 2.56 -8.38
CA LYS A 68 -7.90 3.27 -9.52
C LYS A 68 -9.22 3.98 -9.17
N GLU A 69 -9.92 3.50 -8.15
CA GLU A 69 -11.12 4.17 -7.64
C GLU A 69 -10.76 5.34 -6.72
N LEU A 70 -9.68 5.22 -5.98
CA LEU A 70 -9.18 6.28 -5.10
C LEU A 70 -8.54 7.43 -5.88
N VAL A 71 -7.88 7.13 -7.01
CA VAL A 71 -7.11 8.11 -7.78
C VAL A 71 -7.73 8.33 -9.15
N LYS A 72 -8.51 9.39 -9.28
CA LYS A 72 -9.12 9.81 -10.55
C LYS A 72 -8.76 11.25 -10.85
N GLY A 73 -8.43 11.56 -12.10
CA GLY A 73 -8.12 12.92 -12.53
C GLY A 73 -9.27 13.88 -12.26
N GLY A 74 -8.96 15.04 -11.67
CA GLY A 74 -9.95 16.06 -11.31
C GLY A 74 -10.82 15.74 -10.08
N GLN A 75 -10.50 14.69 -9.33
CA GLN A 75 -11.23 14.29 -8.14
C GLN A 75 -10.40 14.52 -6.89
N VAL A 76 -11.06 14.90 -5.80
CA VAL A 76 -10.51 14.87 -4.44
C VAL A 76 -11.08 13.66 -3.72
N THR A 77 -10.20 12.80 -3.23
CA THR A 77 -10.57 11.61 -2.43
C THR A 77 -10.06 11.82 -1.01
N VAL A 78 -10.93 11.62 -0.02
CA VAL A 78 -10.58 11.69 1.39
C VAL A 78 -10.50 10.29 1.96
N LEU A 79 -9.33 9.93 2.48
CA LEU A 79 -9.10 8.69 3.22
C LEU A 79 -9.16 8.98 4.72
N ASP A 80 -10.30 8.74 5.33
CA ASP A 80 -10.46 8.90 6.78
C ASP A 80 -9.90 7.68 7.51
N VAL A 81 -8.78 7.88 8.19
CA VAL A 81 -8.13 6.86 9.05
C VAL A 81 -8.43 7.06 10.54
N GLY A 82 -9.25 8.06 10.88
CA GLY A 82 -9.61 8.37 12.27
C GLY A 82 -10.38 7.23 12.94
N CYS A 83 -11.17 6.48 12.20
CA CYS A 83 -11.90 5.33 12.70
C CYS A 83 -11.00 4.27 13.34
N TYR A 84 -9.76 4.13 12.89
CA TYR A 84 -8.80 3.17 13.44
C TYR A 84 -8.18 3.62 14.77
N ALA A 85 -8.29 4.89 15.14
CA ALA A 85 -7.75 5.40 16.41
C ALA A 85 -8.50 4.86 17.63
N THR A 86 -9.76 4.44 17.46
CA THR A 86 -10.65 4.00 18.55
C THR A 86 -10.58 2.50 18.82
N ILE A 87 -9.87 1.72 17.98
CA ILE A 87 -9.77 0.28 18.12
C ILE A 87 -8.61 -0.06 19.07
N PRO A 88 -8.84 -0.73 20.21
CA PRO A 88 -7.77 -1.10 21.13
C PRO A 88 -6.71 -2.00 20.49
N GLY A 89 -5.42 -1.71 20.75
CA GLY A 89 -4.31 -2.52 20.23
C GLY A 89 -3.90 -2.23 18.79
N THR A 90 -4.42 -1.15 18.18
CA THR A 90 -4.16 -0.82 16.77
C THR A 90 -3.26 0.43 16.58
N HIS A 91 -2.36 0.70 17.52
CA HIS A 91 -1.51 1.90 17.49
C HIS A 91 -0.73 2.13 16.20
N GLY A 92 -0.50 1.13 15.39
CA GLY A 92 0.17 1.25 14.09
C GLY A 92 -0.76 1.18 12.88
N LEU A 93 -2.06 0.97 13.08
CA LEU A 93 -2.97 0.64 11.99
C LEU A 93 -3.18 1.81 11.03
N ARG A 94 -3.31 3.04 11.55
CA ARG A 94 -3.38 4.24 10.71
C ARG A 94 -2.14 4.39 9.82
N ALA A 95 -0.96 4.21 10.42
CA ALA A 95 0.29 4.24 9.68
C ALA A 95 0.39 3.10 8.64
N LEU A 96 -0.12 1.90 8.96
CA LEU A 96 -0.18 0.79 8.02
C LEU A 96 -1.02 1.14 6.79
N VAL A 97 -2.21 1.68 6.98
CA VAL A 97 -3.10 2.06 5.86
C VAL A 97 -2.47 3.13 4.99
N ILE A 98 -1.93 4.19 5.61
CA ILE A 98 -1.25 5.28 4.88
C ILE A 98 -0.01 4.75 4.14
N GLY A 99 0.80 3.93 4.80
CA GLY A 99 1.99 3.33 4.20
C GLY A 99 1.65 2.45 2.99
N LEU A 100 0.64 1.59 3.10
CA LEU A 100 0.19 0.75 1.99
C LEU A 100 -0.35 1.56 0.80
N VAL A 101 -1.13 2.61 1.06
CA VAL A 101 -1.65 3.50 0.01
C VAL A 101 -0.49 4.25 -0.66
N ALA A 102 0.43 4.80 0.11
CA ALA A 102 1.60 5.52 -0.39
C ALA A 102 2.49 4.63 -1.27
N GLU A 103 2.82 3.42 -0.80
CA GLU A 103 3.65 2.45 -1.53
C GLU A 103 2.98 2.02 -2.84
N LYS A 104 1.70 1.62 -2.78
CA LYS A 104 0.97 1.20 -3.98
C LYS A 104 0.81 2.34 -4.98
N LEU A 105 0.55 3.55 -4.51
CA LEU A 105 0.47 4.74 -5.35
C LEU A 105 1.79 5.01 -6.06
N PHE A 106 2.91 4.94 -5.34
CA PHE A 106 4.24 5.13 -5.92
C PHE A 106 4.53 4.09 -7.00
N VAL A 107 4.32 2.81 -6.70
CA VAL A 107 4.55 1.72 -7.67
C VAL A 107 3.66 1.87 -8.91
N GLN A 108 2.36 2.16 -8.74
CA GLN A 108 1.45 2.33 -9.85
C GLN A 108 1.85 3.51 -10.75
N ARG A 109 2.22 4.65 -10.16
CA ARG A 109 2.66 5.82 -10.92
C ARG A 109 4.01 5.59 -11.62
N MET A 110 4.94 4.86 -11.01
CA MET A 110 6.20 4.46 -11.65
C MET A 110 5.96 3.59 -12.90
N ILE A 111 5.05 2.63 -12.81
CA ILE A 111 4.67 1.80 -13.96
C ILE A 111 4.02 2.65 -15.06
N ALA A 112 3.08 3.53 -14.68
CA ALA A 112 2.41 4.42 -15.61
C ALA A 112 3.42 5.36 -16.31
N ARG A 113 4.34 5.95 -15.56
CA ARG A 113 5.37 6.84 -16.12
C ARG A 113 6.27 6.13 -17.13
N LYS A 114 6.70 4.92 -16.82
CA LYS A 114 7.49 4.10 -17.75
C LYS A 114 6.72 3.80 -19.04
N SER A 115 5.42 3.54 -18.94
CA SER A 115 4.54 3.33 -20.11
C SER A 115 4.39 4.61 -20.94
N GLU A 116 4.20 5.77 -20.30
CA GLU A 116 4.13 7.08 -20.94
C GLU A 116 5.42 7.41 -21.71
N GLU A 117 6.57 7.15 -21.13
CA GLU A 117 7.88 7.36 -21.77
C GLU A 117 8.07 6.46 -22.99
N LEU A 118 7.72 5.18 -22.90
CA LEU A 118 7.78 4.26 -24.04
C LEU A 118 6.86 4.67 -25.18
N GLN A 119 5.67 5.20 -24.86
CA GLN A 119 4.75 5.73 -25.88
C GLN A 119 5.32 6.96 -26.57
N SER A 120 5.85 7.92 -25.82
CA SER A 120 6.43 9.14 -26.41
C SER A 120 7.59 8.82 -27.35
N ILE A 121 8.40 7.80 -27.04
CA ILE A 121 9.47 7.32 -27.91
C ILE A 121 8.90 6.70 -29.19
N LYS A 122 7.84 5.89 -29.11
CA LYS A 122 7.20 5.29 -30.28
C LYS A 122 6.58 6.36 -31.17
N GLU A 123 5.87 7.34 -30.62
CA GLU A 123 5.29 8.45 -31.36
C GLU A 123 6.36 9.28 -32.08
N THR A 124 7.52 9.48 -31.47
CA THR A 124 8.64 10.20 -32.09
C THR A 124 9.29 9.40 -33.22
N THR A 125 9.28 8.07 -33.16
CA THR A 125 9.88 7.18 -34.18
C THR A 125 8.93 6.90 -35.34
N HIS A 126 7.61 6.94 -35.14
CA HIS A 126 6.60 6.72 -36.15
C HIS A 126 6.06 8.05 -36.74
N PHE A 127 6.93 8.84 -37.35
CA PHE A 127 6.54 10.06 -38.06
C PHE A 127 5.75 9.81 -39.37
N MET A 128 5.37 8.57 -39.65
CA MET A 128 4.57 8.17 -40.79
C MET A 128 3.44 7.21 -40.42
N GLY A 129 2.25 7.75 -40.13
CA GLY A 129 1.04 7.16 -40.74
C GLY A 129 0.12 6.28 -39.92
N GLU A 130 0.27 6.02 -38.62
CA GLU A 130 -0.80 5.40 -37.82
C GLU A 130 -1.12 6.24 -36.60
N LYS A 131 -2.41 6.59 -36.41
CA LYS A 131 -2.88 7.25 -35.18
C LYS A 131 -2.61 6.31 -34.01
N ALA A 132 -1.61 6.61 -33.18
CA ALA A 132 -1.43 5.94 -31.93
C ALA A 132 -2.72 6.09 -31.11
N GLU A 133 -3.29 4.99 -30.65
CA GLU A 133 -4.37 5.04 -29.66
C GLU A 133 -3.87 5.79 -28.43
N ILE A 134 -4.53 6.92 -28.12
CA ILE A 134 -4.22 7.71 -26.93
C ILE A 134 -4.57 6.85 -25.74
N THR A 135 -3.59 6.13 -25.20
CA THR A 135 -3.76 5.43 -23.93
C THR A 135 -4.03 6.46 -22.84
N LYS A 136 -5.07 6.21 -22.06
CA LYS A 136 -5.50 7.09 -20.98
C LYS A 136 -4.33 7.30 -20.00
N GLN A 137 -3.82 8.51 -19.94
CA GLN A 137 -2.75 8.86 -19.00
C GLN A 137 -3.26 8.74 -17.55
N GLU A 138 -2.49 8.11 -16.71
CA GLU A 138 -2.77 8.06 -15.27
C GLU A 138 -2.56 9.47 -14.67
N PRO A 139 -3.45 9.93 -13.78
CA PRO A 139 -3.39 11.30 -13.25
C PRO A 139 -2.16 11.53 -12.38
N LEU A 140 -1.64 12.75 -12.42
CA LEU A 140 -0.69 13.23 -11.41
C LEU A 140 -1.41 13.34 -10.06
N VAL A 141 -0.69 13.09 -8.97
CA VAL A 141 -1.30 12.97 -7.65
C VAL A 141 -0.70 13.95 -6.65
N TRP A 142 -1.58 14.61 -5.92
CA TRP A 142 -1.24 15.37 -4.73
C TRP A 142 -1.69 14.57 -3.51
N LEU A 143 -0.74 14.03 -2.76
CA LEU A 143 -1.00 13.32 -1.51
C LEU A 143 -0.88 14.33 -0.37
N VAL A 144 -2.00 14.61 0.29
CA VAL A 144 -2.06 15.55 1.42
C VAL A 144 -2.25 14.74 2.69
N ILE A 145 -1.37 14.93 3.67
CA ILE A 145 -1.40 14.22 4.95
C ILE A 145 -1.52 15.24 6.07
N ASP A 146 -2.63 15.17 6.81
CA ASP A 146 -2.82 15.92 8.03
C ASP A 146 -2.19 15.19 9.22
N GLU A 147 -1.76 15.93 10.23
CA GLU A 147 -1.03 15.44 11.41
C GLU A 147 0.17 14.55 11.03
N ALA A 148 0.92 14.97 10.02
CA ALA A 148 2.00 14.21 9.40
C ALA A 148 3.07 13.71 10.39
N HIS A 149 3.24 14.38 11.54
CA HIS A 149 4.16 13.95 12.59
C HIS A 149 3.83 12.59 13.21
N GLU A 150 2.58 12.11 13.06
CA GLU A 150 2.19 10.78 13.50
C GLU A 150 2.69 9.67 12.57
N PHE A 151 2.99 9.99 11.31
CA PHE A 151 3.38 9.03 10.26
C PHE A 151 4.85 9.16 9.86
N LEU A 152 5.40 10.37 10.03
CA LEU A 152 6.79 10.74 9.75
C LEU A 152 7.42 11.35 11.01
N PRO A 153 7.57 10.60 12.11
CA PRO A 153 8.17 11.15 13.32
C PRO A 153 9.67 11.43 13.13
N ASN A 154 10.20 12.45 13.81
CA ASN A 154 11.63 12.76 13.83
C ASN A 154 12.45 11.75 14.66
N GLU A 155 11.80 11.05 15.58
CA GLU A 155 12.40 10.00 16.41
C GLU A 155 11.60 8.71 16.27
N GLY A 156 12.29 7.61 15.95
CA GLY A 156 11.67 6.33 15.62
C GLY A 156 11.07 6.30 14.22
N GLU A 157 10.44 5.18 13.90
CA GLU A 157 9.83 4.95 12.59
C GLU A 157 8.45 4.32 12.75
N THR A 158 7.56 4.65 11.82
CA THR A 158 6.28 3.95 11.61
C THR A 158 6.35 3.13 10.34
N VAL A 159 5.40 2.24 10.12
CA VAL A 159 5.31 1.50 8.85
C VAL A 159 5.03 2.39 7.64
N ALA A 160 4.56 3.64 7.86
CA ALA A 160 4.38 4.64 6.82
C ALA A 160 5.65 5.44 6.51
N THR A 161 6.62 5.48 7.43
CA THR A 161 7.81 6.35 7.30
C THR A 161 8.56 6.05 6.02
N HIS A 162 8.94 4.81 5.77
CA HIS A 162 9.69 4.45 4.58
C HIS A 162 8.97 4.78 3.26
N PRO A 163 7.71 4.37 3.02
CA PRO A 163 6.98 4.73 1.81
C PRO A 163 6.85 6.24 1.59
N LEU A 164 6.63 7.00 2.65
CA LEU A 164 6.49 8.46 2.54
C LEU A 164 7.81 9.14 2.25
N VAL A 165 8.93 8.70 2.86
CA VAL A 165 10.28 9.19 2.56
C VAL A 165 10.65 8.88 1.11
N VAL A 166 10.31 7.71 0.58
CA VAL A 166 10.50 7.40 -0.85
C VAL A 166 9.74 8.40 -1.73
N ILE A 167 8.48 8.72 -1.41
CA ILE A 167 7.73 9.73 -2.17
C ILE A 167 8.36 11.12 -2.04
N LEU A 168 8.83 11.51 -0.86
CA LEU A 168 9.53 12.80 -0.67
C LEU A 168 10.77 12.94 -1.55
N ARG A 169 11.56 11.87 -1.64
CA ARG A 169 12.83 11.87 -2.39
C ARG A 169 12.64 11.65 -3.89
N GLU A 170 11.73 10.77 -4.28
CA GLU A 170 11.62 10.26 -5.63
C GLU A 170 10.28 10.54 -6.31
N GLY A 171 9.28 11.07 -5.60
CA GLY A 171 7.92 11.28 -6.10
C GLY A 171 7.81 12.23 -7.31
N ARG A 172 8.82 13.09 -7.52
CA ARG A 172 8.86 13.99 -8.69
C ARG A 172 8.82 13.23 -10.01
N GLN A 173 9.57 12.14 -10.13
CA GLN A 173 9.65 11.37 -11.37
C GLN A 173 8.31 10.72 -11.74
N PRO A 174 7.62 9.98 -10.85
CA PRO A 174 6.30 9.43 -11.14
C PRO A 174 5.17 10.48 -11.11
N GLY A 175 5.45 11.72 -10.72
CA GLY A 175 4.45 12.79 -10.68
C GLY A 175 3.55 12.73 -9.45
N ILE A 176 4.13 12.42 -8.28
CA ILE A 176 3.47 12.49 -6.98
C ILE A 176 4.05 13.66 -6.20
N SER A 177 3.19 14.57 -5.73
CA SER A 177 3.56 15.64 -4.81
C SER A 177 3.01 15.33 -3.43
N LEU A 178 3.82 15.55 -2.39
CA LEU A 178 3.43 15.34 -1.01
C LEU A 178 3.28 16.70 -0.29
N ILE A 179 2.14 16.88 0.37
CA ILE A 179 1.87 18.02 1.24
C ILE A 179 1.68 17.50 2.66
N LEU A 180 2.47 18.00 3.58
CA LEU A 180 2.44 17.61 4.97
C LEU A 180 1.89 18.78 5.81
N ALA A 181 0.78 18.56 6.49
CA ALA A 181 0.23 19.47 7.48
C ALA A 181 0.52 18.93 8.89
N SER A 182 0.88 19.81 9.82
CA SER A 182 1.13 19.40 11.20
C SER A 182 1.09 20.59 12.15
N GLN A 183 0.53 20.38 13.33
CA GLN A 183 0.59 21.33 14.44
C GLN A 183 1.92 21.22 15.22
N GLN A 184 2.72 20.17 14.94
CA GLN A 184 3.99 19.90 15.63
C GLN A 184 5.15 19.74 14.63
N PRO A 185 5.54 20.82 13.91
CA PRO A 185 6.55 20.71 12.84
C PRO A 185 7.92 20.25 13.34
N GLY A 186 8.25 20.50 14.61
CA GLY A 186 9.49 20.01 15.22
C GLY A 186 9.55 18.50 15.44
N ARG A 187 8.43 17.79 15.28
CA ARG A 187 8.34 16.33 15.40
C ARG A 187 8.31 15.61 14.06
N ILE A 188 8.35 16.34 12.95
CA ILE A 188 8.41 15.72 11.62
C ILE A 188 9.85 15.36 11.28
N HIS A 189 10.01 14.21 10.60
CA HIS A 189 11.26 13.74 10.02
C HIS A 189 11.93 14.84 9.19
N ARG A 190 13.25 14.97 9.30
CA ARG A 190 13.99 16.14 8.75
C ARG A 190 14.74 15.86 7.45
N ASP A 191 14.65 14.66 6.89
CA ASP A 191 15.37 14.29 5.66
C ASP A 191 14.54 14.53 4.39
#